data_bfed492575b50490470afb4573bdaa59
#
_entry.id   bfed492575b50490470afb4573bdaa59
#
_cell.length_a   1.000
_cell.length_b   1.000
_cell.length_c   1.000
_cell.angle_alpha   90.00
_cell.angle_beta   90.00
_cell.angle_gamma   90.00
#
_symmetry.space_group_name_H-M   'P 1'
#
loop_
_entity.id
_entity.type
_entity.pdbx_description
1 polymer ?
#
loop_
_entity_poly.entity_id
_entity_poly.type
_entity_poly.pdbx_seq_one_letter_code
_entity_poly.pdbx_strand_id
1 'polypeptide(L)' 'MRKGNKRLTALGKLVVKTLADQDKTKSELAAEIGTTPVYLSYILHGVRPGTKYIPAIIAALELDPR' A
#
# COMPACT_ATOMS: atom_id res chain seq x y z
N MET A 1 5.17 -22.42 -7.86
CA MET A 1 5.20 -21.94 -7.52
C MET A 1 5.48 -21.11 -7.30
N ARG A 2 5.61 -20.68 -7.19
CA ARG A 2 5.63 -19.94 -6.84
C ARG A 2 6.30 -19.15 -6.62
N LYS A 3 6.38 -18.86 -7.03
CA LYS A 3 6.97 -18.03 -6.57
C LYS A 3 6.53 -17.04 -5.60
N GLY A 4 6.45 -16.95 -4.58
CA GLY A 4 5.79 -16.24 -3.52
C GLY A 4 6.31 -14.89 -3.17
N ASN A 5 7.46 -14.52 -3.61
CA ASN A 5 8.05 -13.23 -3.27
C ASN A 5 7.33 -12.04 -3.89
N LYS A 6 6.35 -12.32 -4.75
CA LYS A 6 5.54 -11.26 -5.36
C LYS A 6 4.20 -11.09 -4.65
N ARG A 7 4.00 -11.84 -3.59
CA ARG A 7 2.70 -11.81 -2.91
C ARG A 7 2.59 -10.54 -2.07
N LEU A 8 1.37 -10.03 -2.00
CA LEU A 8 1.07 -8.89 -1.15
C LEU A 8 1.13 -9.29 0.32
N THR A 9 1.60 -8.38 1.16
CA THR A 9 1.50 -8.54 2.60
C THR A 9 0.04 -8.34 3.02
N ALA A 10 -0.26 -8.64 4.29
CA ALA A 10 -1.62 -8.39 4.80
C ALA A 10 -2.00 -6.92 4.62
N LEU A 11 -1.08 -6.03 4.93
CA LEU A 11 -1.31 -4.60 4.71
C LEU A 11 -1.52 -4.31 3.24
N GLY A 12 -0.70 -4.92 2.37
CA GLY A 12 -0.82 -4.70 0.94
C GLY A 12 -2.17 -5.12 0.40
N LYS A 13 -2.68 -6.26 0.86
CA LYS A 13 -4.00 -6.73 0.43
C LYS A 13 -5.09 -5.76 0.86
N LEU A 14 -5.01 -5.27 2.08
CA LEU A 14 -5.98 -4.31 2.60
C LEU A 14 -5.94 -3.03 1.79
N VAL A 15 -4.75 -2.53 1.50
CA VAL A 15 -4.59 -1.29 0.75
C VAL A 15 -5.16 -1.45 -0.66
N VAL A 16 -4.81 -2.54 -1.36
CA VAL A 16 -5.29 -2.75 -2.72
C VAL A 16 -6.81 -2.84 -2.75
N LYS A 17 -7.38 -3.57 -1.80
CA LYS A 17 -8.84 -3.68 -1.72
C LYS A 17 -9.48 -2.32 -1.48
N THR A 18 -8.92 -1.53 -0.58
CA THR A 18 -9.47 -0.23 -0.25
C THR A 18 -9.35 0.73 -1.43
N LEU A 19 -8.23 0.68 -2.15
CA LEU A 19 -8.08 1.50 -3.35
C LEU A 19 -9.17 1.18 -4.37
N ALA A 20 -9.44 -0.11 -4.57
CA ALA A 20 -10.49 -0.52 -5.51
C ALA A 20 -11.85 -0.02 -5.03
N ASP A 21 -12.13 -0.13 -3.74
CA ASP A 21 -13.41 0.31 -3.16
C ASP A 21 -13.60 1.82 -3.32
N GLN A 22 -12.51 2.58 -3.30
CA GLN A 22 -12.55 4.04 -3.38
C GLN A 22 -12.29 4.55 -4.79
N ASP A 23 -12.17 3.65 -5.77
CA ASP A 23 -11.84 4.03 -7.15
C ASP A 23 -10.58 4.86 -7.23
N LYS A 24 -9.58 4.52 -6.43
CA LYS A 24 -8.32 5.24 -6.35
C LYS A 24 -7.19 4.37 -6.88
N THR A 25 -6.23 4.99 -7.55
CA THR A 25 -5.07 4.27 -8.07
C THR A 25 -3.91 4.32 -7.09
N LYS A 26 -2.95 3.40 -7.29
CA LYS A 26 -1.72 3.43 -6.49
C LYS A 26 -0.96 4.72 -6.71
N SER A 27 -0.97 5.24 -7.95
CA SER A 27 -0.31 6.51 -8.25
C SER A 27 -0.90 7.65 -7.43
N GLU A 28 -2.22 7.68 -7.32
CA GLU A 28 -2.88 8.70 -6.50
C GLU A 28 -2.50 8.58 -5.04
N LEU A 29 -2.51 7.36 -4.52
CA LEU A 29 -2.13 7.16 -3.12
C LEU A 29 -0.68 7.54 -2.89
N ALA A 30 0.22 7.15 -3.80
CA ALA A 30 1.63 7.49 -3.67
C ALA A 30 1.83 8.99 -3.60
N ALA A 31 1.14 9.73 -4.44
CA ALA A 31 1.22 11.19 -4.42
C ALA A 31 0.72 11.76 -3.10
N GLU A 32 -0.36 11.19 -2.58
CA GLU A 32 -0.93 11.68 -1.32
C GLU A 32 0.01 11.49 -0.13
N ILE A 33 0.75 10.38 -0.14
CA ILE A 33 1.65 10.10 0.99
C ILE A 33 3.08 10.57 0.74
N GLY A 34 3.33 11.16 -0.43
CA GLY A 34 4.63 11.77 -0.71
C GLY A 34 5.69 10.81 -1.18
N THR A 35 5.30 9.76 -1.91
CA THR A 35 6.26 8.80 -2.44
C THR A 35 5.95 8.51 -3.92
N THR A 36 6.57 7.49 -4.49
CA THR A 36 6.35 7.11 -5.87
C THR A 36 5.54 5.83 -5.94
N PRO A 37 4.84 5.58 -7.06
CA PRO A 37 4.10 4.33 -7.22
C PRO A 37 5.00 3.10 -7.10
N VAL A 38 6.24 3.18 -7.59
CA VAL A 38 7.17 2.07 -7.50
C VAL A 38 7.51 1.76 -6.04
N TYR A 39 7.83 2.80 -5.26
CA TYR A 39 8.16 2.58 -3.86
C TYR A 39 6.95 2.09 -3.07
N LEU A 40 5.77 2.63 -3.36
CA LEU A 40 4.55 2.15 -2.73
C LEU A 40 4.35 0.66 -3.00
N SER A 41 4.58 0.23 -4.25
CA SER A 41 4.48 -1.18 -4.59
C SER A 41 5.43 -2.02 -3.74
N TYR A 42 6.66 -1.55 -3.53
CA TYR A 42 7.62 -2.27 -2.69
C TYR A 42 7.09 -2.41 -1.26
N ILE A 43 6.47 -1.38 -0.72
CA ILE A 43 5.89 -1.43 0.62
C ILE A 43 4.77 -2.47 0.67
N LEU A 44 3.89 -2.45 -0.31
CA LEU A 44 2.73 -3.35 -0.33
C LEU A 44 3.13 -4.82 -0.47
N HIS A 45 4.26 -5.08 -1.13
CA HIS A 45 4.75 -6.44 -1.31
C HIS A 45 5.77 -6.86 -0.26
N GLY A 46 6.07 -5.98 0.70
CA GLY A 46 6.99 -6.31 1.78
C GLY A 46 8.45 -6.26 1.38
N VAL A 47 8.78 -5.74 0.21
CA VAL A 47 10.17 -5.59 -0.24
C VAL A 47 10.88 -4.52 0.57
N ARG A 48 10.13 -3.48 0.94
CA ARG A 48 10.63 -2.40 1.81
C ARG A 48 9.70 -2.29 3.01
N PRO A 49 10.21 -2.01 4.21
CA PRO A 49 9.35 -1.93 5.38
C PRO A 49 8.35 -0.77 5.32
N GLY A 50 8.74 0.36 4.79
CA GLY A 50 7.82 1.48 4.61
C GLY A 50 7.21 2.03 5.87
N THR A 51 7.82 1.78 7.04
CA THR A 51 7.23 2.20 8.31
C THR A 51 6.98 3.70 8.37
N LYS A 52 7.81 4.47 7.66
CA LYS A 52 7.65 5.92 7.59
C LYS A 52 6.32 6.29 6.94
N TYR A 53 5.85 5.49 5.99
CA TYR A 53 4.67 5.82 5.21
C TYR A 53 3.40 5.12 5.69
N ILE A 54 3.52 4.11 6.54
CA ILE A 54 2.36 3.34 6.95
C ILE A 54 1.30 4.21 7.64
N PRO A 55 1.65 5.09 8.59
CA PRO A 55 0.64 5.97 9.17
C PRO A 55 -0.02 6.87 8.13
N ALA A 56 0.74 7.34 7.15
CA ALA A 56 0.18 8.18 6.10
C ALA A 56 -0.79 7.39 5.22
N ILE A 57 -0.46 6.13 4.92
CA ILE A 57 -1.34 5.28 4.13
C ILE A 57 -2.66 5.06 4.88
N ILE A 58 -2.57 4.75 6.17
CA ILE A 58 -3.75 4.53 6.99
C ILE A 58 -4.62 5.79 7.00
N ALA A 59 -4.01 6.95 7.18
CA ALA A 59 -4.75 8.20 7.20
C ALA A 59 -5.37 8.53 5.85
N ALA A 60 -4.61 8.34 4.78
CA ALA A 60 -5.08 8.68 3.44
C ALA A 60 -6.28 7.84 3.01
N LEU A 61 -6.30 6.58 3.40
CA LEU A 61 -7.37 5.67 3.04
C LEU A 61 -8.41 5.51 4.14
N GLU A 62 -8.22 6.19 5.26
CA GLU A 62 -9.13 6.12 6.41
C GLU A 62 -9.32 4.69 6.90
N LEU A 63 -8.22 3.95 6.93
CA LEU A 63 -8.25 2.57 7.40
C LEU A 63 -8.37 2.51 8.92
N ASP A 64 -9.07 1.48 9.40
CA ASP A 64 -9.14 1.21 10.82
C ASP A 64 -7.84 0.50 11.22
N PRO A 65 -7.03 1.10 12.11
CA PRO A 65 -5.75 0.50 12.46
C PRO A 65 -5.85 -0.71 13.38
N ARG A 66 -7.00 -1.00 13.90
CA ARG A 66 -7.15 -2.14 14.81
C ARG A 66 -7.16 -3.47 14.10
#